data_5caf5f42b0de060dfbadd651585e3982
#
_entry.id   5caf5f42b0de060dfbadd651585e3982
#
_cell.length_a   1.000
_cell.length_b   1.000
_cell.length_c   1.000
_cell.angle_alpha   90.00
_cell.angle_beta   90.00
_cell.angle_gamma   90.00
#
_symmetry.space_group_name_H-M   'P 1'
#
loop_
_entity.id
_entity.type
_entity.pdbx_description
1 polymer ?
#
loop_
_entity_poly.entity_id
_entity_poly.type
_entity_poly.pdbx_seq_one_letter_code
_entity_poly.pdbx_strand_id
1 'polypeptide(L)'
;MLRNLLLLSLIALLNCKYNGIDVSVWQGPDIDFKKVKADGINFVIIRAGINTATVKYFESNYKKAKAAGLNVGVYWYAKALSEKASTEEAKACLKAISGKQLEYPVYYDIEQKEILNKGKTFCSTIATNFCTIMEKNKKFCGIYASKSYFDNYFTDTVKKKYSIWVAQYNSKCTYTGSYGMWQKSSSGRVSGISGNVDLDISYQNFPEIIKKAHLNGF
;
A
#
# COMPACT_ATOMS: atom_id res chain seq x y z
N MET A 1 16.01 -19.53 -6.12
CA MET A 1 16.69 -18.68 -7.10
C MET A 1 16.33 -17.18 -7.04
N LEU A 2 15.26 -16.76 -6.34
CA LEU A 2 14.91 -15.33 -6.19
C LEU A 2 15.71 -14.56 -5.12
N ARG A 3 16.48 -15.26 -4.29
CA ARG A 3 17.19 -14.66 -3.13
C ARG A 3 18.44 -13.85 -3.51
N ASN A 4 19.01 -14.03 -4.71
CA ASN A 4 20.25 -13.38 -5.16
C ASN A 4 20.02 -12.15 -6.05
N LEU A 5 18.80 -11.84 -6.49
CA LEU A 5 18.53 -10.63 -7.27
C LEU A 5 18.34 -9.37 -6.41
N LEU A 6 18.09 -9.53 -5.09
CA LEU A 6 17.94 -8.39 -4.16
C LEU A 6 19.27 -7.81 -3.66
N LEU A 7 20.40 -8.51 -3.83
CA LEU A 7 21.71 -8.06 -3.31
C LEU A 7 22.55 -7.25 -4.29
N LEU A 8 22.20 -7.17 -5.55
CA LEU A 8 23.02 -6.48 -6.59
C LEU A 8 22.53 -5.09 -6.98
N SER A 9 21.45 -4.57 -6.38
CA SER A 9 20.98 -3.20 -6.62
C SER A 9 21.26 -2.21 -5.49
N LEU A 10 22.17 -2.54 -4.58
CA LEU A 10 22.44 -1.71 -3.39
C LEU A 10 23.49 -0.61 -3.63
N ILE A 11 23.94 -0.39 -4.86
CA ILE A 11 24.93 0.66 -5.17
C ILE A 11 24.31 1.60 -6.21
N ALA A 12 23.94 2.78 -5.75
CA ALA A 12 23.41 3.96 -6.43
C ALA A 12 21.87 4.15 -6.32
N LEU A 13 21.29 4.03 -5.16
CA LEU A 13 20.03 4.72 -4.85
C LEU A 13 20.38 6.16 -4.46
N LEU A 14 20.55 7.04 -5.47
CA LEU A 14 20.22 8.44 -5.32
C LEU A 14 18.92 8.52 -4.53
N ASN A 15 18.81 9.43 -3.55
CA ASN A 15 17.66 9.69 -2.71
C ASN A 15 16.41 10.11 -3.53
N CYS A 16 15.94 9.24 -4.42
CA CYS A 16 14.73 9.49 -5.20
C CYS A 16 13.55 9.38 -4.25
N LYS A 17 12.95 10.52 -3.94
CA LYS A 17 11.69 10.61 -3.21
C LYS A 17 10.58 10.88 -4.22
N TYR A 18 9.54 10.06 -4.18
CA TYR A 18 8.36 10.25 -5.00
C TYR A 18 7.22 10.69 -4.09
N ASN A 19 6.58 11.81 -4.42
CA ASN A 19 5.41 12.30 -3.69
C ASN A 19 4.17 11.53 -4.13
N GLY A 20 3.38 11.12 -3.17
CA GLY A 20 2.13 10.41 -3.39
C GLY A 20 1.02 10.85 -2.46
N ILE A 21 -0.13 10.30 -2.72
CA ILE A 21 -1.32 10.40 -1.88
C ILE A 21 -1.94 9.04 -1.72
N ASP A 22 -2.71 8.85 -0.66
CA ASP A 22 -3.67 7.76 -0.64
C ASP A 22 -5.10 8.28 -0.50
N VAL A 23 -6.02 7.54 -1.12
CA VAL A 23 -7.43 7.95 -1.22
C VAL A 23 -8.38 6.78 -0.95
N SER A 24 -9.54 7.11 -0.44
CA SER A 24 -10.60 6.16 -0.13
C SER A 24 -11.97 6.70 -0.56
N VAL A 25 -13.03 6.16 0.01
CA VAL A 25 -14.39 6.68 -0.19
C VAL A 25 -14.57 8.10 0.37
N TRP A 26 -13.70 8.53 1.30
CA TRP A 26 -13.79 9.84 1.93
C TRP A 26 -13.48 11.01 0.98
N GLN A 27 -12.62 10.79 -0.01
CA GLN A 27 -12.33 11.79 -1.04
C GLN A 27 -13.39 11.81 -2.16
N GLY A 28 -14.32 10.86 -2.14
CA GLY A 28 -15.45 10.82 -3.05
C GLY A 28 -15.10 10.43 -4.50
N PRO A 29 -16.08 10.60 -5.42
CA PRO A 29 -15.89 10.27 -6.83
C PRO A 29 -15.28 11.41 -7.66
N ASP A 30 -15.27 12.65 -7.14
CA ASP A 30 -15.02 13.86 -7.92
C ASP A 30 -13.55 14.32 -7.88
N ILE A 31 -12.63 13.36 -7.67
CA ILE A 31 -11.19 13.66 -7.73
C ILE A 31 -10.80 13.98 -9.18
N ASP A 32 -10.18 15.15 -9.38
CA ASP A 32 -9.53 15.53 -10.64
C ASP A 32 -8.06 15.10 -10.63
N PHE A 33 -7.80 13.85 -11.02
CA PHE A 33 -6.43 13.30 -11.02
C PHE A 33 -5.48 13.99 -12.00
N LYS A 34 -5.98 14.74 -12.99
CA LYS A 34 -5.12 15.57 -13.87
C LYS A 34 -4.53 16.73 -13.08
N LYS A 35 -5.35 17.41 -12.26
CA LYS A 35 -4.87 18.46 -11.34
C LYS A 35 -3.94 17.88 -10.26
N VAL A 36 -4.27 16.71 -9.69
CA VAL A 36 -3.41 16.00 -8.76
C VAL A 36 -2.03 15.76 -9.38
N LYS A 37 -1.97 15.26 -10.62
CA LYS A 37 -0.70 15.03 -11.33
C LYS A 37 0.06 16.33 -11.58
N ALA A 38 -0.63 17.39 -11.98
CA ALA A 38 -0.03 18.70 -12.22
C ALA A 38 0.51 19.35 -10.94
N ASP A 39 -0.04 19.00 -9.78
CA ASP A 39 0.43 19.44 -8.44
C ASP A 39 1.68 18.69 -7.94
N GLY A 40 2.33 17.91 -8.82
CA GLY A 40 3.60 17.23 -8.54
C GLY A 40 3.46 15.87 -7.86
N ILE A 41 2.25 15.30 -7.79
CA ILE A 41 2.02 13.94 -7.29
C ILE A 41 2.43 12.92 -8.35
N ASN A 42 3.20 11.93 -7.94
CA ASN A 42 3.73 10.89 -8.81
C ASN A 42 2.89 9.61 -8.78
N PHE A 43 2.29 9.28 -7.62
CA PHE A 43 1.52 8.06 -7.43
C PHE A 43 0.31 8.26 -6.51
N VAL A 44 -0.62 7.34 -6.61
CA VAL A 44 -1.76 7.24 -5.71
C VAL A 44 -1.95 5.80 -5.24
N ILE A 45 -2.19 5.62 -3.94
CA ILE A 45 -2.62 4.34 -3.37
C ILE A 45 -4.12 4.42 -3.11
N ILE A 46 -4.92 3.56 -3.74
CA ILE A 46 -6.38 3.63 -3.69
C ILE A 46 -6.91 2.50 -2.80
N ARG A 47 -7.81 2.81 -1.85
CA ARG A 47 -8.54 1.75 -1.15
C ARG A 47 -9.32 0.93 -2.17
N ALA A 48 -8.94 -0.34 -2.34
CA ALA A 48 -9.65 -1.24 -3.24
C ALA A 48 -10.81 -1.96 -2.53
N GLY A 49 -10.64 -2.24 -1.24
CA GLY A 49 -11.67 -2.93 -0.49
C GLY A 49 -11.47 -2.90 1.02
N ILE A 50 -12.44 -3.49 1.69
CA ILE A 50 -12.52 -3.69 3.14
C ILE A 50 -13.25 -5.01 3.40
N ASN A 51 -12.76 -5.82 4.35
CA ASN A 51 -13.30 -7.14 4.61
C ASN A 51 -13.34 -7.95 3.31
N THR A 52 -14.48 -8.43 2.87
CA THR A 52 -14.65 -9.20 1.61
C THR A 52 -15.32 -8.39 0.50
N ALA A 53 -15.39 -7.07 0.62
CA ALA A 53 -16.09 -6.20 -0.32
C ALA A 53 -15.17 -5.17 -0.98
N THR A 54 -15.34 -4.96 -2.29
CA THR A 54 -14.77 -3.83 -3.02
C THR A 54 -15.49 -2.56 -2.59
N VAL A 55 -14.73 -1.46 -2.38
CA VAL A 55 -15.32 -0.19 -1.97
C VAL A 55 -15.87 0.59 -3.16
N LYS A 56 -16.88 1.42 -2.88
CA LYS A 56 -17.44 2.37 -3.82
C LYS A 56 -16.33 3.28 -4.35
N TYR A 57 -16.39 3.65 -5.61
CA TYR A 57 -15.44 4.51 -6.33
C TYR A 57 -14.07 3.91 -6.66
N PHE A 58 -13.70 2.70 -6.19
CA PHE A 58 -12.42 2.10 -6.53
C PHE A 58 -12.19 2.03 -8.04
N GLU A 59 -13.13 1.44 -8.79
CA GLU A 59 -13.02 1.30 -10.26
C GLU A 59 -12.90 2.64 -10.99
N SER A 60 -13.72 3.61 -10.60
CA SER A 60 -13.70 4.92 -11.24
C SER A 60 -12.40 5.67 -10.94
N ASN A 61 -11.95 5.65 -9.68
CA ASN A 61 -10.71 6.31 -9.27
C ASN A 61 -9.49 5.64 -9.91
N TYR A 62 -9.45 4.31 -9.99
CA TYR A 62 -8.38 3.59 -10.71
C TYR A 62 -8.30 4.05 -12.17
N LYS A 63 -9.42 4.01 -12.90
CA LYS A 63 -9.46 4.42 -14.32
C LYS A 63 -9.05 5.88 -14.52
N LYS A 64 -9.55 6.79 -13.69
CA LYS A 64 -9.22 8.23 -13.76
C LYS A 64 -7.75 8.49 -13.44
N ALA A 65 -7.19 7.85 -12.40
CA ALA A 65 -5.79 7.99 -12.02
C ALA A 65 -4.85 7.47 -13.12
N LYS A 66 -5.15 6.30 -13.69
CA LYS A 66 -4.38 5.76 -14.83
C LYS A 66 -4.46 6.66 -16.06
N ALA A 67 -5.64 7.18 -16.39
CA ALA A 67 -5.83 8.12 -17.51
C ALA A 67 -5.08 9.45 -17.30
N ALA A 68 -4.86 9.87 -16.06
CA ALA A 68 -4.06 11.05 -15.72
C ALA A 68 -2.55 10.78 -15.73
N GLY A 69 -2.11 9.53 -15.97
CA GLY A 69 -0.69 9.16 -15.97
C GLY A 69 -0.06 9.06 -14.58
N LEU A 70 -0.86 8.84 -13.53
CA LEU A 70 -0.36 8.52 -12.21
C LEU A 70 0.01 7.03 -12.13
N ASN A 71 1.07 6.74 -11.38
CA ASN A 71 1.34 5.38 -10.96
C ASN A 71 0.34 4.98 -9.86
N VAL A 72 -0.21 3.78 -9.94
CA VAL A 72 -1.28 3.34 -9.05
C VAL A 72 -0.84 2.14 -8.23
N GLY A 73 -1.12 2.17 -6.93
CA GLY A 73 -1.15 1.04 -6.03
C GLY A 73 -2.50 0.93 -5.35
N VAL A 74 -2.66 -0.09 -4.54
CA VAL A 74 -3.92 -0.28 -3.80
C VAL A 74 -3.66 -0.68 -2.36
N TYR A 75 -4.65 -0.43 -1.49
CA TYR A 75 -4.68 -1.04 -0.17
C TYR A 75 -6.01 -1.73 0.12
N TRP A 76 -5.95 -2.73 0.97
CA TRP A 76 -7.09 -3.51 1.45
C TRP A 76 -7.18 -3.37 2.96
N TYR A 77 -8.27 -2.79 3.46
CA TYR A 77 -8.49 -2.57 4.88
C TYR A 77 -8.90 -3.87 5.56
N ALA A 78 -8.07 -4.34 6.49
CA ALA A 78 -8.25 -5.59 7.20
C ALA A 78 -9.39 -5.55 8.22
N LYS A 79 -10.21 -6.59 8.23
CA LYS A 79 -11.23 -6.89 9.24
C LYS A 79 -11.12 -8.32 9.75
N ALA A 80 -10.14 -9.07 9.24
CA ALA A 80 -10.00 -10.50 9.52
C ALA A 80 -9.70 -10.79 10.98
N LEU A 81 -10.54 -11.56 11.63
CA LEU A 81 -10.38 -12.05 13.01
C LEU A 81 -9.94 -13.53 13.08
N SER A 82 -9.60 -14.12 11.93
CA SER A 82 -9.02 -15.47 11.78
C SER A 82 -8.18 -15.57 10.51
N GLU A 83 -7.33 -16.59 10.40
CA GLU A 83 -6.57 -16.86 9.18
C GLU A 83 -7.50 -17.15 7.98
N LYS A 84 -8.59 -17.88 8.22
CA LYS A 84 -9.61 -18.13 7.20
C LYS A 84 -10.19 -16.81 6.67
N ALA A 85 -10.51 -15.87 7.56
CA ALA A 85 -11.05 -14.57 7.16
C ALA A 85 -10.01 -13.76 6.34
N SER A 86 -8.73 -13.75 6.73
CA SER A 86 -7.68 -13.09 5.94
C SER A 86 -7.48 -13.74 4.57
N THR A 87 -7.70 -15.05 4.45
CA THR A 87 -7.71 -15.76 3.17
C THR A 87 -8.85 -15.27 2.26
N GLU A 88 -10.05 -15.10 2.81
CA GLU A 88 -11.19 -14.60 2.04
C GLU A 88 -11.01 -13.12 1.65
N GLU A 89 -10.41 -12.31 2.52
CA GLU A 89 -10.02 -10.93 2.16
C GLU A 89 -9.00 -10.90 1.02
N ALA A 90 -7.99 -11.78 1.05
CA ALA A 90 -7.01 -11.88 -0.03
C ALA A 90 -7.65 -12.29 -1.37
N LYS A 91 -8.56 -13.26 -1.36
CA LYS A 91 -9.32 -13.67 -2.56
C LYS A 91 -10.19 -12.53 -3.10
N ALA A 92 -10.87 -11.80 -2.21
CA ALA A 92 -11.68 -10.64 -2.59
C ALA A 92 -10.82 -9.53 -3.19
N CYS A 93 -9.66 -9.26 -2.62
CA CYS A 93 -8.68 -8.30 -3.16
C CYS A 93 -8.22 -8.72 -4.56
N LEU A 94 -7.81 -9.98 -4.75
CA LEU A 94 -7.39 -10.51 -6.06
C LEU A 94 -8.49 -10.34 -7.12
N LYS A 95 -9.75 -10.61 -6.76
CA LYS A 95 -10.90 -10.40 -7.64
C LYS A 95 -11.05 -8.93 -8.01
N ALA A 96 -10.96 -8.02 -7.07
CA ALA A 96 -11.09 -6.58 -7.28
C ALA A 96 -10.01 -6.00 -8.21
N ILE A 97 -8.77 -6.51 -8.10
CA ILE A 97 -7.64 -6.04 -8.91
C ILE A 97 -7.37 -6.88 -10.16
N SER A 98 -8.25 -7.82 -10.48
CA SER A 98 -8.12 -8.66 -11.68
C SER A 98 -8.06 -7.81 -12.96
N GLY A 99 -7.14 -8.12 -13.86
CA GLY A 99 -6.92 -7.39 -15.12
C GLY A 99 -6.33 -5.99 -14.97
N LYS A 100 -5.94 -5.57 -13.76
CA LYS A 100 -5.33 -4.25 -13.52
C LYS A 100 -3.82 -4.32 -13.47
N GLN A 101 -3.17 -3.30 -14.01
CA GLN A 101 -1.74 -3.05 -13.84
C GLN A 101 -1.53 -2.04 -12.71
N LEU A 102 -0.72 -2.44 -11.71
CA LEU A 102 -0.43 -1.62 -10.54
C LEU A 102 1.08 -1.38 -10.44
N GLU A 103 1.51 -0.15 -10.59
CA GLU A 103 2.91 0.24 -10.50
C GLU A 103 3.44 0.28 -9.06
N TYR A 104 2.54 0.30 -8.09
CA TYR A 104 2.84 0.26 -6.66
C TYR A 104 2.30 -1.03 -6.03
N PRO A 105 2.77 -1.39 -4.81
CA PRO A 105 2.35 -2.62 -4.14
C PRO A 105 0.85 -2.70 -3.85
N VAL A 106 0.40 -3.91 -3.55
CA VAL A 106 -0.87 -4.19 -2.87
C VAL A 106 -0.58 -4.21 -1.38
N TYR A 107 -1.08 -3.23 -0.63
CA TYR A 107 -0.87 -3.16 0.81
C TYR A 107 -2.02 -3.76 1.60
N TYR A 108 -1.71 -4.58 2.60
CA TYR A 108 -2.67 -5.02 3.60
C TYR A 108 -2.61 -4.06 4.78
N ASP A 109 -3.69 -3.34 5.01
CA ASP A 109 -3.82 -2.27 6.01
C ASP A 109 -4.37 -2.85 7.31
N ILE A 110 -3.50 -2.96 8.33
CA ILE A 110 -3.82 -3.59 9.61
C ILE A 110 -3.76 -2.54 10.72
N GLU A 111 -4.91 -1.96 11.04
CA GLU A 111 -5.06 -0.93 12.08
C GLU A 111 -6.31 -1.11 12.97
N GLN A 112 -7.13 -2.13 12.67
CA GLN A 112 -8.35 -2.42 13.39
C GLN A 112 -8.06 -2.88 14.83
N LYS A 113 -8.65 -2.21 15.84
CA LYS A 113 -8.40 -2.50 17.25
C LYS A 113 -8.66 -3.96 17.63
N GLU A 114 -9.73 -4.55 17.09
CA GLU A 114 -10.09 -5.96 17.34
C GLU A 114 -9.02 -6.93 16.84
N ILE A 115 -8.32 -6.60 15.76
CA ILE A 115 -7.18 -7.36 15.24
C ILE A 115 -5.97 -7.16 16.16
N LEU A 116 -5.65 -5.92 16.50
CA LEU A 116 -4.50 -5.59 17.34
C LEU A 116 -4.61 -6.22 18.73
N ASN A 117 -5.81 -6.27 19.30
CA ASN A 117 -6.08 -6.90 20.59
C ASN A 117 -5.80 -8.41 20.61
N LYS A 118 -5.70 -9.08 19.46
CA LYS A 118 -5.26 -10.49 19.35
C LYS A 118 -3.75 -10.65 19.45
N GLY A 119 -2.99 -9.56 19.48
CA GLY A 119 -1.57 -9.52 19.74
C GLY A 119 -0.67 -9.76 18.53
N LYS A 120 0.62 -9.68 18.79
CA LYS A 120 1.71 -9.64 17.81
C LYS A 120 1.71 -10.85 16.87
N THR A 121 1.58 -12.04 17.42
CA THR A 121 1.59 -13.29 16.65
C THR A 121 0.43 -13.31 15.66
N PHE A 122 -0.77 -12.98 16.11
CA PHE A 122 -1.96 -12.98 15.27
C PHE A 122 -1.87 -11.95 14.13
N CYS A 123 -1.49 -10.70 14.43
CA CYS A 123 -1.32 -9.66 13.41
C CYS A 123 -0.31 -10.10 12.34
N SER A 124 0.81 -10.69 12.77
CA SER A 124 1.84 -11.21 11.88
C SER A 124 1.36 -12.39 11.04
N THR A 125 0.56 -13.28 11.62
CA THR A 125 -0.01 -14.43 10.93
C THR A 125 -0.95 -14.02 9.80
N ILE A 126 -1.92 -13.15 10.08
CA ILE A 126 -2.88 -12.71 9.04
C ILE A 126 -2.19 -11.88 7.95
N ALA A 127 -1.19 -11.05 8.31
CA ALA A 127 -0.36 -10.33 7.35
C ALA A 127 0.40 -11.28 6.43
N THR A 128 1.05 -12.30 7.00
CA THR A 128 1.77 -13.32 6.25
C THR A 128 0.84 -14.11 5.34
N ASN A 129 -0.33 -14.51 5.84
CA ASN A 129 -1.32 -15.25 5.06
C ASN A 129 -1.81 -14.46 3.85
N PHE A 130 -2.24 -13.21 4.04
CA PHE A 130 -2.68 -12.33 2.95
C PHE A 130 -1.56 -12.14 1.93
N CYS A 131 -0.37 -11.71 2.36
CA CYS A 131 0.74 -11.44 1.46
C CYS A 131 1.23 -12.70 0.72
N THR A 132 1.24 -13.87 1.37
CA THR A 132 1.61 -15.14 0.70
C THR A 132 0.63 -15.46 -0.43
N ILE A 133 -0.66 -15.22 -0.24
CA ILE A 133 -1.67 -15.43 -1.29
C ILE A 133 -1.46 -14.44 -2.43
N MET A 134 -1.16 -13.17 -2.14
CA MET A 134 -0.82 -12.16 -3.14
C MET A 134 0.41 -12.58 -3.96
N GLU A 135 1.51 -12.97 -3.29
CA GLU A 135 2.76 -13.41 -3.91
C GLU A 135 2.55 -14.62 -4.84
N LYS A 136 1.78 -15.63 -4.40
CA LYS A 136 1.41 -16.79 -5.24
C LYS A 136 0.67 -16.40 -6.52
N ASN A 137 -0.01 -15.26 -6.52
CA ASN A 137 -0.74 -14.70 -7.66
C ASN A 137 0.06 -13.57 -8.36
N LYS A 138 1.39 -13.59 -8.24
CA LYS A 138 2.29 -12.60 -8.86
C LYS A 138 1.95 -11.14 -8.51
N LYS A 139 1.55 -10.89 -7.26
CA LYS A 139 1.33 -9.54 -6.75
C LYS A 139 2.44 -9.16 -5.77
N PHE A 140 3.01 -7.97 -5.95
CA PHE A 140 3.95 -7.40 -5.00
C PHE A 140 3.16 -6.92 -3.79
N CYS A 141 3.35 -7.56 -2.64
CA CYS A 141 2.59 -7.27 -1.43
C CYS A 141 3.42 -6.53 -0.38
N GLY A 142 2.76 -5.66 0.37
CA GLY A 142 3.31 -4.97 1.52
C GLY A 142 2.30 -4.85 2.64
N ILE A 143 2.71 -4.23 3.74
CA ILE A 143 1.89 -4.03 4.94
C ILE A 143 1.88 -2.54 5.27
N TYR A 144 0.68 -2.00 5.53
CA TYR A 144 0.50 -0.69 6.09
C TYR A 144 0.06 -0.80 7.55
N ALA A 145 0.67 0.03 8.39
CA ALA A 145 0.25 0.29 9.77
C ALA A 145 0.91 1.57 10.29
N SER A 146 0.43 2.07 11.43
CA SER A 146 1.15 3.14 12.12
C SER A 146 2.51 2.65 12.65
N LYS A 147 3.44 3.60 12.86
CA LYS A 147 4.73 3.30 13.49
C LYS A 147 4.56 2.54 14.81
N SER A 148 3.67 3.03 15.68
CA SER A 148 3.43 2.38 16.98
C SER A 148 2.92 0.95 16.84
N TYR A 149 2.15 0.65 15.78
CA TYR A 149 1.67 -0.71 15.54
C TYR A 149 2.79 -1.61 15.02
N PHE A 150 3.66 -1.12 14.13
CA PHE A 150 4.84 -1.89 13.73
C PHE A 150 5.78 -2.19 14.90
N ASP A 151 5.96 -1.26 15.81
CA ASP A 151 6.80 -1.46 16.99
C ASP A 151 6.23 -2.53 17.94
N ASN A 152 4.88 -2.59 18.11
CA ASN A 152 4.24 -3.38 19.14
C ASN A 152 3.55 -4.65 18.64
N TYR A 153 3.03 -4.68 17.41
CA TYR A 153 2.11 -5.72 16.93
C TYR A 153 2.60 -6.50 15.72
N PHE A 154 3.86 -6.34 15.32
CA PHE A 154 4.43 -7.13 14.23
C PHE A 154 5.77 -7.75 14.61
N THR A 155 5.98 -9.01 14.23
CA THR A 155 7.26 -9.69 14.41
C THR A 155 8.31 -9.14 13.45
N ASP A 156 9.60 -9.23 13.83
CA ASP A 156 10.69 -8.80 12.96
C ASP A 156 10.78 -9.61 11.67
N THR A 157 10.39 -10.87 11.71
CA THR A 157 10.30 -11.73 10.52
C THR A 157 9.39 -11.11 9.45
N VAL A 158 8.20 -10.67 9.84
CA VAL A 158 7.23 -10.04 8.92
C VAL A 158 7.74 -8.70 8.44
N LYS A 159 8.25 -7.86 9.34
CA LYS A 159 8.79 -6.53 9.00
C LYS A 159 10.00 -6.59 8.06
N LYS A 160 10.81 -7.66 8.12
CA LYS A 160 11.96 -7.88 7.22
C LYS A 160 11.57 -8.51 5.89
N LYS A 161 10.45 -9.25 5.85
CA LYS A 161 10.03 -9.98 4.66
C LYS A 161 9.27 -9.13 3.66
N TYR A 162 8.38 -8.27 4.14
CA TYR A 162 7.44 -7.52 3.30
C TYR A 162 7.81 -6.04 3.19
N SER A 163 7.36 -5.40 2.12
CA SER A 163 7.46 -3.95 1.95
C SER A 163 6.61 -3.25 3.01
N ILE A 164 7.21 -2.32 3.75
CA ILE A 164 6.53 -1.57 4.80
C ILE A 164 6.12 -0.20 4.29
N TRP A 165 4.85 0.14 4.49
CA TRP A 165 4.30 1.47 4.39
C TRP A 165 3.92 1.93 5.80
N VAL A 166 4.75 2.78 6.37
CA VAL A 166 4.60 3.23 7.76
C VAL A 166 3.88 4.56 7.83
N ALA A 167 2.86 4.66 8.71
CA ALA A 167 2.22 5.92 9.03
C ALA A 167 2.83 6.54 10.29
N GLN A 168 3.26 7.77 10.15
CA GLN A 168 3.69 8.61 11.26
C GLN A 168 3.59 10.08 10.85
N TYR A 169 2.63 10.80 11.41
CA TYR A 169 2.37 12.20 11.08
C TYR A 169 3.36 13.10 11.80
N ASN A 170 4.46 13.42 11.10
CA ASN A 170 5.57 14.19 11.66
C ASN A 170 6.39 14.84 10.52
N SER A 171 7.33 15.72 10.88
CA SER A 171 8.29 16.32 9.94
C SER A 171 9.33 15.32 9.41
N LYS A 172 9.61 14.24 10.18
CA LYS A 172 10.48 13.13 9.79
C LYS A 172 9.93 11.81 10.31
N CYS A 173 10.15 10.74 9.57
CA CYS A 173 9.86 9.39 10.04
C CYS A 173 10.93 8.96 11.06
N THR A 174 10.50 8.48 12.23
CA THR A 174 11.40 7.96 13.28
C THR A 174 11.28 6.45 13.45
N TYR A 175 10.62 5.76 12.51
CA TYR A 175 10.61 4.31 12.47
C TYR A 175 12.00 3.79 12.14
N THR A 176 12.53 2.88 12.96
CA THR A 176 13.90 2.37 12.85
C THR A 176 14.04 1.14 11.97
N GLY A 177 12.92 0.49 11.60
CA GLY A 177 12.91 -0.62 10.65
C GLY A 177 13.04 -0.13 9.20
N SER A 178 13.32 -1.06 8.28
CA SER A 178 13.30 -0.76 6.85
C SER A 178 11.88 -0.50 6.38
N TYR A 179 11.69 0.55 5.58
CA TYR A 179 10.40 0.87 4.95
C TYR A 179 10.60 1.43 3.54
N GLY A 180 9.66 1.14 2.68
CA GLY A 180 9.66 1.63 1.29
C GLY A 180 8.82 2.89 1.13
N MET A 181 7.84 3.10 2.01
CA MET A 181 6.90 4.20 1.92
C MET A 181 6.52 4.75 3.29
N TRP A 182 6.28 6.05 3.36
CA TRP A 182 5.90 6.77 4.58
C TRP A 182 4.68 7.66 4.32
N GLN A 183 3.59 7.44 5.07
CA GLN A 183 2.47 8.36 5.17
C GLN A 183 2.79 9.40 6.23
N LYS A 184 3.04 10.63 5.79
CA LYS A 184 3.57 11.71 6.64
C LYS A 184 2.51 12.64 7.23
N SER A 185 1.30 12.62 6.67
CA SER A 185 0.20 13.51 7.07
C SER A 185 -1.13 12.92 6.64
N SER A 186 -2.18 13.20 7.42
CA SER A 186 -3.59 12.92 7.09
C SER A 186 -4.40 14.20 6.84
N SER A 187 -3.74 15.34 6.71
CA SER A 187 -4.39 16.65 6.56
C SER A 187 -3.78 17.49 5.44
N GLY A 188 -3.23 16.83 4.42
CA GLY A 188 -2.67 17.49 3.26
C GLY A 188 -3.73 18.17 2.40
N ARG A 189 -3.27 19.08 1.54
CA ARG A 189 -4.07 19.73 0.50
C ARG A 189 -3.37 19.50 -0.84
N VAL A 190 -4.12 19.00 -1.82
CA VAL A 190 -3.63 18.74 -3.17
C VAL A 190 -4.67 19.23 -4.16
N SER A 191 -4.22 19.93 -5.20
CA SER A 191 -5.09 20.41 -6.26
C SER A 191 -5.86 19.26 -6.90
N GLY A 192 -7.16 19.43 -7.07
CA GLY A 192 -8.04 18.39 -7.64
C GLY A 192 -8.73 17.50 -6.60
N ILE A 193 -8.46 17.73 -5.30
CA ILE A 193 -9.15 17.03 -4.19
C ILE A 193 -9.79 18.07 -3.28
N SER A 194 -11.08 17.89 -3.01
CA SER A 194 -11.79 18.71 -2.02
C SER A 194 -11.53 18.15 -0.61
N GLY A 195 -11.07 19.02 0.31
CA GLY A 195 -10.80 18.62 1.69
C GLY A 195 -9.41 18.05 1.92
N ASN A 196 -9.26 17.29 3.00
CA ASN A 196 -8.01 16.68 3.40
C ASN A 196 -7.72 15.41 2.60
N VAL A 197 -6.44 15.18 2.37
CA VAL A 197 -5.93 13.95 1.76
C VAL A 197 -4.64 13.53 2.47
N ASP A 198 -4.42 12.23 2.53
CA ASP A 198 -3.19 11.66 3.07
C ASP A 198 -2.02 11.92 2.12
N LEU A 199 -0.87 12.32 2.69
CA LEU A 199 0.35 12.61 1.94
C LEU A 199 1.41 11.54 2.21
N ASP A 200 1.98 11.02 1.13
CA ASP A 200 2.95 9.94 1.14
C ASP A 200 4.28 10.32 0.50
N ILE A 201 5.33 9.65 0.95
CA ILE A 201 6.63 9.64 0.30
C ILE A 201 7.04 8.19 0.04
N SER A 202 7.33 7.87 -1.20
CA SER A 202 7.99 6.62 -1.57
C SER A 202 9.50 6.84 -1.68
N TYR A 203 10.27 5.96 -1.05
CA TYR A 203 11.74 5.93 -1.09
C TYR A 203 12.27 4.85 -2.03
N GLN A 204 11.38 4.14 -2.71
CA GLN A 204 11.71 3.10 -3.67
C GLN A 204 11.05 3.39 -5.02
N ASN A 205 11.74 3.04 -6.10
CA ASN A 205 11.17 3.07 -7.45
C ASN A 205 10.35 1.81 -7.69
N PHE A 206 9.19 1.71 -7.03
CA PHE A 206 8.28 0.57 -7.18
C PHE A 206 7.88 0.29 -8.62
N PRO A 207 7.60 1.31 -9.47
CA PRO A 207 7.30 1.06 -10.88
C PRO A 207 8.36 0.25 -11.61
N GLU A 208 9.64 0.56 -11.39
CA GLU A 208 10.75 -0.17 -12.00
C GLU A 208 10.87 -1.59 -11.44
N ILE A 209 10.84 -1.72 -10.10
CA ILE A 209 10.95 -3.00 -9.40
C ILE A 209 9.85 -3.96 -9.86
N ILE A 210 8.60 -3.50 -9.89
CA ILE A 210 7.41 -4.30 -10.19
C ILE A 210 7.40 -4.72 -11.67
N LYS A 211 7.69 -3.77 -12.59
CA LYS A 211 7.73 -4.06 -14.02
C LYS A 211 8.85 -5.03 -14.38
N LYS A 212 10.06 -4.80 -13.85
CA LYS A 212 11.22 -5.67 -14.07
C LYS A 212 11.00 -7.10 -13.55
N ALA A 213 10.22 -7.24 -12.48
CA ALA A 213 9.88 -8.54 -11.91
C ALA A 213 8.64 -9.20 -12.54
N HIS A 214 7.98 -8.56 -13.52
CA HIS A 214 6.74 -9.04 -14.15
C HIS A 214 5.63 -9.34 -13.12
N LEU A 215 5.46 -8.42 -12.15
CA LEU A 215 4.43 -8.51 -11.11
C LEU A 215 3.28 -7.54 -11.38
N ASN A 216 2.19 -7.66 -10.62
CA ASN A 216 1.06 -6.73 -10.63
C ASN A 216 0.40 -6.52 -11.99
N GLY A 217 0.50 -7.48 -12.91
CA GLY A 217 -0.10 -7.41 -14.23
C GLY A 217 0.81 -6.88 -15.34
N PHE A 218 2.11 -6.74 -15.05
CA PHE A 218 3.15 -6.44 -16.03
C PHE A 218 3.87 -7.69 -16.52
#